data_e811a0c2aa77fab5df1064ca5432e36d
#
_entry.id   e811a0c2aa77fab5df1064ca5432e36d
#
_cell.length_a   1.000
_cell.length_b   1.000
_cell.length_c   1.000
_cell.angle_alpha   90.00
_cell.angle_beta   90.00
_cell.angle_gamma   90.00
#
_symmetry.space_group_name_H-M   'P 1'
#
loop_
_entity.id
_entity.type
_entity.pdbx_description
1 polymer ?
#
loop_
_entity_poly.entity_id
_entity_poly.type
_entity_poly.pdbx_seq_one_letter_code
_entity_poly.pdbx_strand_id
1 'polypeptide(L)'
;MTVMASFSSWNGVKNHGNKSLLTDVLKGRLGFEGFTVGDWNAHGQIPGCTNGNCAATFNAGLDMAMVPNDWKDLFNNTLKQVQDGTIPMARVDDAVRRILRVKFKLGLFDPARPYEQRNELGAPAHRAIARQAVSESLVLLKNNGALLPIRPGQKVLVTGTHADGIGMQTGGWTMSWQGTGNTNADFPGATSIWGGLKTAIEAAGGTATLSADGKVMGPKPDVAVVVFGETPYAEMVGDISTLEFQPGDKQALTQLKALKAQGIPVVSVFISGRALWVNPEINQSDAFVAAFLPGSEGGGLADVLVAKKDGAPNQDFRGKLSYSWPKNAGQFLNNVGQPGYDPQFAYGYGLTYKDRTSVPQLSEVAGLDASLSNVSVYYLPGKVLTPWKLATGGAVAVKNVDGGGTQEGARQLAFTGPGEVRIEGPTVDLNRQSNAMLSLRIDYRVDAKGSVAPKLGMGETFLDGGQVFTAAPGQWASIKVSLSCFAKAGADMTRIARPFVLQGNAGQTIAISTVKLDADPTGAICPN
;
A
#
# COMPACT_ATOMS: atom_id res chain seq x y z
N MET A 1 25.50 -7.60 -13.42
CA MET A 1 25.56 -9.00 -13.87
C MET A 1 24.19 -9.57 -14.20
N THR A 2 23.11 -9.05 -13.64
CA THR A 2 21.73 -9.43 -13.96
C THR A 2 20.91 -8.18 -14.27
N VAL A 3 19.90 -8.32 -15.13
CA VAL A 3 18.89 -7.30 -15.42
C VAL A 3 17.53 -7.97 -15.29
N MET A 4 16.64 -7.41 -14.47
CA MET A 4 15.24 -7.81 -14.43
C MET A 4 14.47 -7.03 -15.48
N ALA A 5 13.74 -7.72 -16.36
CA ALA A 5 12.78 -7.09 -17.23
C ALA A 5 11.62 -6.54 -16.39
N SER A 6 11.26 -5.26 -16.56
CA SER A 6 10.17 -4.69 -15.77
C SER A 6 8.80 -5.21 -16.21
N PHE A 7 7.87 -5.25 -15.29
CA PHE A 7 6.49 -5.72 -15.50
C PHE A 7 5.69 -4.86 -16.50
N SER A 8 6.18 -3.68 -16.82
CA SER A 8 5.54 -2.69 -17.68
C SER A 8 5.62 -3.02 -19.17
N SER A 9 5.11 -2.12 -20.00
CA SER A 9 5.14 -2.17 -21.46
C SER A 9 5.89 -0.96 -22.01
N TRP A 10 6.55 -1.14 -23.15
CA TRP A 10 7.13 -0.06 -23.94
C TRP A 10 6.37 0.05 -25.26
N ASN A 11 5.77 1.21 -25.52
CA ASN A 11 4.95 1.45 -26.71
C ASN A 11 3.91 0.33 -26.97
N GLY A 12 3.22 -0.13 -25.93
CA GLY A 12 2.21 -1.18 -26.01
C GLY A 12 2.74 -2.62 -26.04
N VAL A 13 4.05 -2.83 -26.13
CA VAL A 13 4.67 -4.16 -26.13
C VAL A 13 5.14 -4.51 -24.71
N LYS A 14 4.69 -5.62 -24.16
CA LYS A 14 5.16 -6.14 -22.86
C LYS A 14 6.67 -6.37 -22.89
N ASN A 15 7.41 -5.84 -21.90
CA ASN A 15 8.88 -5.91 -21.89
C ASN A 15 9.39 -7.35 -21.91
N HIS A 16 8.70 -8.29 -21.26
CA HIS A 16 9.06 -9.71 -21.25
C HIS A 16 8.94 -10.40 -22.61
N GLY A 17 8.22 -9.82 -23.57
CA GLY A 17 8.11 -10.27 -24.96
C GLY A 17 8.83 -9.35 -25.96
N ASN A 18 9.52 -8.33 -25.48
CA ASN A 18 10.13 -7.33 -26.35
C ASN A 18 11.55 -7.73 -26.77
N LYS A 19 11.64 -8.49 -27.88
CA LYS A 19 12.91 -8.92 -28.46
C LYS A 19 13.85 -7.75 -28.78
N SER A 20 13.31 -6.65 -29.29
CA SER A 20 14.11 -5.46 -29.63
C SER A 20 14.86 -4.93 -28.40
N LEU A 21 14.19 -4.83 -27.24
CA LEU A 21 14.83 -4.35 -26.01
C LEU A 21 15.73 -5.42 -25.39
N LEU A 22 15.25 -6.67 -25.21
CA LEU A 22 15.98 -7.69 -24.46
C LEU A 22 17.16 -8.27 -25.25
N THR A 23 17.00 -8.47 -26.56
CA THR A 23 18.03 -9.09 -27.40
C THR A 23 18.80 -8.05 -28.19
N ASP A 24 18.10 -7.28 -29.04
CA ASP A 24 18.82 -6.48 -30.06
C ASP A 24 19.54 -5.28 -29.41
N VAL A 25 18.91 -4.60 -28.45
CA VAL A 25 19.52 -3.46 -27.74
C VAL A 25 20.38 -3.96 -26.56
N LEU A 26 19.81 -4.64 -25.57
CA LEU A 26 20.52 -4.99 -24.34
C LEU A 26 21.70 -5.93 -24.61
N LYS A 27 21.44 -7.09 -25.22
CA LYS A 27 22.49 -8.11 -25.45
C LYS A 27 23.36 -7.78 -26.66
N GLY A 28 22.75 -7.28 -27.75
CA GLY A 28 23.46 -6.96 -28.99
C GLY A 28 24.17 -5.62 -28.89
N ARG A 29 23.44 -4.50 -28.97
CA ARG A 29 24.04 -3.15 -29.11
C ARG A 29 24.85 -2.73 -27.87
N LEU A 30 24.35 -3.02 -26.65
CA LEU A 30 25.05 -2.66 -25.41
C LEU A 30 26.04 -3.71 -24.94
N GLY A 31 26.11 -4.88 -25.59
CA GLY A 31 27.05 -5.94 -25.25
C GLY A 31 26.86 -6.55 -23.87
N PHE A 32 25.64 -6.57 -23.35
CA PHE A 32 25.37 -7.10 -22.01
C PHE A 32 25.66 -8.61 -21.95
N GLU A 33 26.64 -8.99 -21.17
CA GLU A 33 27.10 -10.38 -21.01
C GLU A 33 26.39 -11.16 -19.92
N GLY A 34 25.67 -10.48 -19.02
CA GLY A 34 24.90 -11.11 -17.95
C GLY A 34 23.62 -11.78 -18.45
N PHE A 35 22.75 -12.18 -17.56
CA PHE A 35 21.47 -12.77 -17.91
C PHE A 35 20.29 -11.88 -17.53
N THR A 36 19.19 -12.02 -18.27
CA THR A 36 17.91 -11.37 -17.99
C THR A 36 17.02 -12.29 -17.18
N VAL A 37 16.48 -11.78 -16.07
CA VAL A 37 15.48 -12.46 -15.24
C VAL A 37 14.12 -11.80 -15.43
N GLY A 38 13.04 -12.58 -15.38
CA GLY A 38 11.67 -12.10 -15.44
C GLY A 38 11.20 -11.53 -14.11
N ASP A 39 10.13 -10.77 -14.17
CA ASP A 39 9.34 -10.38 -13.02
C ASP A 39 8.25 -11.44 -12.76
N TRP A 40 7.59 -11.39 -11.62
CA TRP A 40 6.62 -12.36 -11.11
C TRP A 40 5.47 -12.62 -12.09
N ASN A 41 5.45 -13.81 -12.72
CA ASN A 41 4.46 -14.21 -13.74
C ASN A 41 4.31 -13.26 -14.94
N ALA A 42 5.21 -12.32 -15.14
CA ALA A 42 5.06 -11.27 -16.14
C ALA A 42 5.08 -11.78 -17.60
N HIS A 43 5.72 -12.95 -17.84
CA HIS A 43 5.67 -13.62 -19.13
C HIS A 43 4.25 -14.05 -19.52
N GLY A 44 3.41 -14.39 -18.54
CA GLY A 44 2.00 -14.75 -18.75
C GLY A 44 1.13 -13.61 -19.29
N GLN A 45 1.62 -12.36 -19.24
CA GLN A 45 0.92 -11.19 -19.78
C GLN A 45 1.22 -10.88 -21.26
N ILE A 46 2.10 -11.64 -21.88
CA ILE A 46 2.36 -11.53 -23.31
C ILE A 46 1.16 -12.13 -24.06
N PRO A 47 0.62 -11.46 -25.09
CA PRO A 47 -0.49 -12.01 -25.86
C PRO A 47 -0.21 -13.43 -26.36
N GLY A 48 -1.13 -14.36 -26.09
CA GLY A 48 -1.00 -15.77 -26.42
C GLY A 48 -0.19 -16.62 -25.42
N CYS A 49 0.31 -16.02 -24.33
CA CYS A 49 0.99 -16.72 -23.25
C CYS A 49 0.08 -16.96 -22.04
N THR A 50 0.50 -17.93 -21.22
CA THR A 50 0.00 -18.15 -19.86
C THR A 50 1.20 -18.28 -18.92
N ASN A 51 0.98 -18.30 -17.60
CA ASN A 51 2.06 -18.51 -16.64
C ASN A 51 2.81 -19.83 -16.85
N GLY A 52 2.10 -20.88 -17.25
CA GLY A 52 2.67 -22.21 -17.52
C GLY A 52 3.10 -22.45 -18.97
N ASN A 53 2.94 -21.48 -19.89
CA ASN A 53 3.24 -21.71 -21.31
C ASN A 53 3.55 -20.39 -22.03
N CYS A 54 4.83 -20.14 -22.38
CA CYS A 54 5.22 -18.93 -23.08
C CYS A 54 6.57 -19.06 -23.82
N ALA A 55 6.60 -19.62 -25.02
CA ALA A 55 7.78 -19.64 -25.86
C ALA A 55 8.25 -18.22 -26.24
N ALA A 56 7.30 -17.29 -26.39
CA ALA A 56 7.58 -15.93 -26.84
C ALA A 56 8.57 -15.19 -25.92
N THR A 57 8.48 -15.39 -24.59
CA THR A 57 9.38 -14.72 -23.64
C THR A 57 10.83 -15.18 -23.80
N PHE A 58 11.05 -16.50 -23.97
CA PHE A 58 12.40 -17.05 -24.18
C PHE A 58 12.96 -16.61 -25.52
N ASN A 59 12.15 -16.66 -26.58
CA ASN A 59 12.54 -16.21 -27.92
C ASN A 59 12.81 -14.69 -27.97
N ALA A 60 12.17 -13.91 -27.10
CA ALA A 60 12.48 -12.49 -26.96
C ALA A 60 13.81 -12.21 -26.25
N GLY A 61 14.39 -13.19 -25.55
CA GLY A 61 15.69 -13.05 -24.90
C GLY A 61 15.66 -13.15 -23.38
N LEU A 62 14.55 -13.52 -22.76
CA LEU A 62 14.54 -13.84 -21.33
C LEU A 62 15.35 -15.11 -21.07
N ASP A 63 16.24 -15.07 -20.07
CA ASP A 63 17.12 -16.20 -19.74
C ASP A 63 16.59 -17.01 -18.54
N MET A 64 15.90 -16.36 -17.62
CA MET A 64 15.33 -16.99 -16.41
C MET A 64 13.94 -16.44 -16.13
N ALA A 65 12.93 -17.29 -16.09
CA ALA A 65 11.57 -16.90 -15.75
C ALA A 65 11.36 -16.89 -14.22
N MET A 66 10.58 -15.94 -13.72
CA MET A 66 10.08 -15.94 -12.35
C MET A 66 8.64 -16.44 -12.36
N VAL A 67 8.45 -17.69 -11.97
CA VAL A 67 7.17 -18.39 -12.03
C VAL A 67 6.95 -19.20 -10.74
N PRO A 68 6.25 -18.63 -9.76
CA PRO A 68 6.19 -19.22 -8.41
C PRO A 68 5.32 -20.48 -8.31
N ASN A 69 4.19 -20.52 -9.00
CA ASN A 69 3.20 -21.60 -8.86
C ASN A 69 3.17 -22.56 -10.06
N ASP A 70 3.19 -22.03 -11.27
CA ASP A 70 3.01 -22.81 -12.52
C ASP A 70 4.36 -23.28 -13.12
N TRP A 71 5.41 -23.36 -12.31
CA TRP A 71 6.77 -23.66 -12.78
C TRP A 71 6.92 -25.04 -13.41
N LYS A 72 6.17 -26.05 -12.93
CA LYS A 72 6.19 -27.40 -13.51
C LYS A 72 5.61 -27.41 -14.91
N ASP A 73 4.49 -26.71 -15.10
CA ASP A 73 3.84 -26.58 -16.41
C ASP A 73 4.71 -25.79 -17.37
N LEU A 74 5.31 -24.67 -16.91
CA LEU A 74 6.23 -23.90 -17.72
C LEU A 74 7.46 -24.73 -18.12
N PHE A 75 8.03 -25.52 -17.21
CA PHE A 75 9.15 -26.41 -17.51
C PHE A 75 8.77 -27.43 -18.57
N ASN A 76 7.67 -28.17 -18.37
CA ASN A 76 7.24 -29.23 -19.28
C ASN A 76 6.88 -28.68 -20.67
N ASN A 77 6.16 -27.55 -20.73
CA ASN A 77 5.82 -26.92 -22.00
C ASN A 77 7.06 -26.35 -22.71
N THR A 78 8.00 -25.72 -21.98
CA THR A 78 9.26 -25.22 -22.54
C THR A 78 10.11 -26.37 -23.08
N LEU A 79 10.21 -27.50 -22.34
CA LEU A 79 10.92 -28.69 -22.83
C LEU A 79 10.34 -29.17 -24.16
N LYS A 80 9.01 -29.31 -24.26
CA LYS A 80 8.32 -29.69 -25.49
C LYS A 80 8.60 -28.70 -26.63
N GLN A 81 8.54 -27.39 -26.32
CA GLN A 81 8.79 -26.32 -27.29
C GLN A 81 10.25 -26.29 -27.80
N VAL A 82 11.19 -26.76 -26.99
CA VAL A 82 12.57 -26.95 -27.44
C VAL A 82 12.68 -28.20 -28.32
N GLN A 83 11.99 -29.30 -27.96
CA GLN A 83 12.00 -30.56 -28.73
C GLN A 83 11.38 -30.41 -30.12
N ASP A 84 10.30 -29.61 -30.24
CA ASP A 84 9.63 -29.37 -31.52
C ASP A 84 10.21 -28.18 -32.32
N GLY A 85 11.25 -27.52 -31.76
CA GLY A 85 11.95 -26.40 -32.42
C GLY A 85 11.27 -25.03 -32.30
N THR A 86 10.15 -24.92 -31.58
CA THR A 86 9.48 -23.62 -31.30
C THR A 86 10.43 -22.67 -30.53
N ILE A 87 11.23 -23.21 -29.63
CA ILE A 87 12.36 -22.51 -28.99
C ILE A 87 13.65 -23.13 -29.52
N PRO A 88 14.47 -22.39 -30.27
CA PRO A 88 15.73 -22.92 -30.78
C PRO A 88 16.69 -23.31 -29.66
N MET A 89 17.36 -24.47 -29.80
CA MET A 89 18.36 -24.92 -28.81
C MET A 89 19.46 -23.88 -28.56
N ALA A 90 19.86 -23.15 -29.60
CA ALA A 90 20.83 -22.06 -29.47
C ALA A 90 20.38 -20.96 -28.48
N ARG A 91 19.05 -20.75 -28.35
CA ARG A 91 18.49 -19.79 -27.38
C ARG A 91 18.63 -20.34 -25.93
N VAL A 92 18.40 -21.61 -25.73
CA VAL A 92 18.58 -22.30 -24.44
C VAL A 92 20.07 -22.27 -24.04
N ASP A 93 20.94 -22.61 -24.97
CA ASP A 93 22.41 -22.58 -24.77
C ASP A 93 22.89 -21.16 -24.38
N ASP A 94 22.37 -20.12 -25.02
CA ASP A 94 22.73 -18.73 -24.66
C ASP A 94 22.25 -18.39 -23.23
N ALA A 95 21.04 -18.77 -22.86
CA ALA A 95 20.53 -18.56 -21.50
C ALA A 95 21.41 -19.27 -20.46
N VAL A 96 21.69 -20.55 -20.67
CA VAL A 96 22.51 -21.35 -19.76
C VAL A 96 23.92 -20.77 -19.64
N ARG A 97 24.57 -20.43 -20.77
CA ARG A 97 25.92 -19.81 -20.74
C ARG A 97 25.93 -18.50 -19.96
N ARG A 98 24.92 -17.65 -20.10
CA ARG A 98 24.80 -16.37 -19.38
C ARG A 98 24.65 -16.60 -17.88
N ILE A 99 23.75 -17.50 -17.50
CA ILE A 99 23.52 -17.84 -16.08
C ILE A 99 24.80 -18.43 -15.46
N LEU A 100 25.41 -19.41 -16.12
CA LEU A 100 26.65 -20.03 -15.64
C LEU A 100 27.80 -19.05 -15.58
N ARG A 101 27.96 -18.17 -16.58
CA ARG A 101 28.99 -17.12 -16.57
C ARG A 101 28.90 -16.25 -15.32
N VAL A 102 27.70 -15.82 -14.96
CA VAL A 102 27.49 -15.02 -13.73
C VAL A 102 27.84 -15.83 -12.50
N LYS A 103 27.41 -17.08 -12.41
CA LYS A 103 27.73 -17.97 -11.29
C LYS A 103 29.24 -18.21 -11.14
N PHE A 104 29.95 -18.44 -12.25
CA PHE A 104 31.41 -18.58 -12.23
C PHE A 104 32.11 -17.27 -11.84
N LYS A 105 31.70 -16.12 -12.39
CA LYS A 105 32.24 -14.80 -12.02
C LYS A 105 32.05 -14.48 -10.52
N LEU A 106 31.01 -15.02 -9.90
CA LEU A 106 30.73 -14.88 -8.46
C LEU A 106 31.45 -15.91 -7.59
N GLY A 107 32.21 -16.84 -8.19
CA GLY A 107 32.91 -17.90 -7.46
C GLY A 107 31.98 -18.91 -6.79
N LEU A 108 30.74 -19.10 -7.28
CA LEU A 108 29.76 -20.00 -6.63
C LEU A 108 30.15 -21.48 -6.72
N PHE A 109 31.11 -21.83 -7.60
CA PHE A 109 31.61 -23.20 -7.74
C PHE A 109 32.99 -23.40 -7.07
N ASP A 110 33.53 -22.36 -6.45
CA ASP A 110 34.78 -22.44 -5.70
C ASP A 110 34.51 -22.97 -4.29
N PRO A 111 34.97 -24.18 -3.93
CA PRO A 111 34.79 -24.73 -2.59
C PRO A 111 35.55 -23.96 -1.51
N ALA A 112 36.55 -23.18 -1.88
CA ALA A 112 37.32 -22.33 -0.97
C ALA A 112 36.72 -20.93 -0.80
N ARG A 113 35.58 -20.63 -1.43
CA ARG A 113 34.90 -19.34 -1.27
C ARG A 113 34.56 -19.12 0.22
N PRO A 114 35.09 -18.05 0.84
CA PRO A 114 34.81 -17.79 2.23
C PRO A 114 33.32 -17.47 2.42
N TYR A 115 32.68 -18.23 3.26
CA TYR A 115 31.32 -17.95 3.73
C TYR A 115 31.44 -17.24 5.08
N GLU A 116 31.71 -15.94 5.05
CA GLU A 116 31.78 -15.16 6.27
C GLU A 116 30.38 -14.97 6.84
N GLN A 117 30.13 -15.52 8.01
CA GLN A 117 28.98 -15.11 8.83
C GLN A 117 29.30 -13.75 9.45
N ARG A 118 28.74 -12.69 8.88
CA ARG A 118 28.85 -11.34 9.42
C ARG A 118 27.66 -11.10 10.35
N ASN A 119 27.92 -11.08 11.65
CA ASN A 119 26.92 -10.67 12.66
C ASN A 119 26.85 -9.14 12.76
N GLU A 120 26.64 -8.47 11.61
CA GLU A 120 26.61 -7.00 11.53
C GLU A 120 25.18 -6.45 11.44
N LEU A 121 24.18 -7.32 11.30
CA LEU A 121 22.79 -6.89 11.25
C LEU A 121 22.38 -6.20 12.55
N GLY A 122 21.94 -4.95 12.46
CA GLY A 122 21.59 -4.16 13.63
C GLY A 122 22.77 -3.71 14.47
N ALA A 123 24.01 -3.78 13.95
CA ALA A 123 25.19 -3.28 14.66
C ALA A 123 25.01 -1.79 15.06
N PRO A 124 25.52 -1.36 16.24
CA PRO A 124 25.35 0.02 16.71
C PRO A 124 25.79 1.08 15.70
N ALA A 125 26.89 0.83 14.98
CA ALA A 125 27.39 1.75 13.94
C ALA A 125 26.39 1.89 12.77
N HIS A 126 25.78 0.78 12.32
CA HIS A 126 24.76 0.82 11.25
C HIS A 126 23.50 1.52 11.71
N ARG A 127 23.06 1.28 12.95
CA ARG A 127 21.91 1.94 13.55
C ARG A 127 22.13 3.44 13.73
N ALA A 128 23.34 3.86 14.10
CA ALA A 128 23.67 5.28 14.20
C ALA A 128 23.55 6.00 12.84
N ILE A 129 24.01 5.37 11.75
CA ILE A 129 23.85 5.90 10.39
C ILE A 129 22.38 5.96 10.00
N ALA A 130 21.60 4.91 10.26
CA ALA A 130 20.16 4.89 9.99
C ALA A 130 19.42 5.98 10.76
N ARG A 131 19.72 6.17 12.05
CA ARG A 131 19.16 7.25 12.89
C ARG A 131 19.52 8.64 12.36
N GLN A 132 20.76 8.84 11.91
CA GLN A 132 21.19 10.08 11.28
C GLN A 132 20.42 10.32 9.98
N ALA A 133 20.27 9.29 9.13
CA ALA A 133 19.51 9.40 7.89
C ALA A 133 18.05 9.80 8.15
N VAL A 134 17.40 9.25 9.18
CA VAL A 134 16.06 9.69 9.61
C VAL A 134 16.07 11.16 9.95
N SER A 135 16.96 11.61 10.86
CA SER A 135 17.03 13.01 11.30
C SER A 135 17.23 13.98 10.12
N GLU A 136 18.06 13.61 9.15
CA GLU A 136 18.40 14.45 7.99
C GLU A 136 17.35 14.41 6.87
N SER A 137 16.46 13.42 6.85
CA SER A 137 15.40 13.29 5.84
C SER A 137 14.07 13.95 6.21
N LEU A 138 13.88 14.33 7.47
CA LEU A 138 12.65 14.99 7.93
C LEU A 138 12.48 16.35 7.26
N VAL A 139 11.29 16.62 6.69
CA VAL A 139 10.98 17.90 6.06
C VAL A 139 9.94 18.65 6.87
N LEU A 140 10.32 19.84 7.36
CA LEU A 140 9.41 20.74 8.06
C LEU A 140 8.60 21.54 7.05
N LEU A 141 7.32 21.24 6.90
CA LEU A 141 6.42 21.94 5.97
C LEU A 141 5.78 23.19 6.62
N LYS A 142 5.55 23.16 7.93
CA LYS A 142 4.93 24.26 8.68
C LYS A 142 5.46 24.29 10.12
N ASN A 143 5.73 25.50 10.65
CA ASN A 143 6.05 25.72 12.07
C ASN A 143 5.57 27.10 12.52
N ASN A 144 4.25 27.30 12.45
CA ASN A 144 3.65 28.59 12.83
C ASN A 144 3.82 28.81 14.34
N GLY A 145 4.14 30.04 14.70
CA GLY A 145 4.37 30.41 16.10
C GLY A 145 5.64 29.80 16.73
N ALA A 146 6.54 29.20 15.93
CA ALA A 146 7.74 28.51 16.41
C ALA A 146 7.42 27.50 17.52
N LEU A 147 6.40 26.63 17.27
CA LEU A 147 5.98 25.59 18.20
C LEU A 147 7.07 24.52 18.40
N LEU A 148 7.76 24.16 17.33
CA LEU A 148 8.94 23.29 17.38
C LEU A 148 10.23 24.12 17.50
N PRO A 149 11.26 23.61 18.20
CA PRO A 149 11.32 22.33 18.90
C PRO A 149 10.48 22.32 20.18
N ILE A 150 10.02 21.14 20.60
CA ILE A 150 9.34 20.90 21.88
C ILE A 150 10.29 21.33 23.00
N ARG A 151 9.84 22.22 23.87
CA ARG A 151 10.67 22.84 24.91
C ARG A 151 10.90 21.91 26.11
N PRO A 152 12.00 22.09 26.85
CA PRO A 152 12.24 21.36 28.09
C PRO A 152 11.10 21.54 29.10
N GLY A 153 10.83 20.50 29.87
CA GLY A 153 9.83 20.52 30.94
C GLY A 153 8.36 20.47 30.50
N GLN A 154 8.06 20.44 29.20
CA GLN A 154 6.68 20.40 28.71
C GLN A 154 6.01 19.04 28.96
N LYS A 155 4.69 19.07 29.13
CA LYS A 155 3.82 17.90 29.14
C LYS A 155 3.36 17.63 27.72
N VAL A 156 3.76 16.50 27.17
CA VAL A 156 3.53 16.15 25.78
C VAL A 156 2.57 14.96 25.68
N LEU A 157 1.47 15.13 24.97
CA LEU A 157 0.61 14.05 24.55
C LEU A 157 1.13 13.51 23.21
N VAL A 158 1.44 12.24 23.12
CA VAL A 158 1.74 11.54 21.84
C VAL A 158 0.54 10.66 21.49
N THR A 159 0.05 10.77 20.27
CA THR A 159 -1.15 10.08 19.83
C THR A 159 -1.12 9.79 18.34
N GLY A 160 -2.14 9.11 17.84
CA GLY A 160 -2.31 8.74 16.44
C GLY A 160 -1.93 7.30 16.13
N THR A 161 -2.45 6.80 15.04
CA THR A 161 -2.38 5.38 14.65
C THR A 161 -0.95 4.87 14.40
N HIS A 162 0.00 5.78 14.17
CA HIS A 162 1.39 5.45 13.85
C HIS A 162 2.37 5.78 14.99
N ALA A 163 1.86 6.24 16.14
CA ALA A 163 2.72 6.71 17.24
C ALA A 163 3.63 5.60 17.79
N ASP A 164 3.07 4.42 18.05
CA ASP A 164 3.81 3.27 18.61
C ASP A 164 3.68 2.02 17.72
N GLY A 165 3.80 2.19 16.41
CA GLY A 165 3.72 1.11 15.43
C GLY A 165 4.96 1.07 14.55
N ILE A 166 5.96 0.22 14.86
CA ILE A 166 7.17 0.11 14.05
C ILE A 166 6.82 -0.40 12.64
N GLY A 167 5.89 -1.34 12.51
CA GLY A 167 5.40 -1.79 11.21
C GLY A 167 4.85 -0.65 10.36
N MET A 168 4.17 0.34 10.98
CA MET A 168 3.63 1.51 10.27
C MET A 168 4.72 2.47 9.78
N GLN A 169 5.84 2.56 10.48
CA GLN A 169 6.94 3.46 10.10
C GLN A 169 7.97 2.82 9.17
N THR A 170 7.90 1.50 8.93
CA THR A 170 8.83 0.78 8.04
C THR A 170 8.35 0.70 6.59
N GLY A 171 7.06 0.63 6.36
CA GLY A 171 6.47 0.60 5.02
C GLY A 171 6.44 -0.78 4.37
N GLY A 172 6.08 -0.82 3.08
CA GLY A 172 6.01 -2.03 2.27
C GLY A 172 7.38 -2.67 2.02
N TRP A 173 7.39 -3.93 1.58
CA TRP A 173 8.59 -4.76 1.40
C TRP A 173 9.43 -4.93 2.67
N THR A 174 8.82 -4.70 3.83
CA THR A 174 9.45 -4.94 5.13
C THR A 174 8.78 -6.14 5.80
N MET A 175 9.53 -7.22 6.04
CA MET A 175 9.09 -8.51 6.59
C MET A 175 8.07 -9.25 5.72
N SER A 176 7.12 -8.55 5.13
CA SER A 176 6.14 -9.06 4.18
C SER A 176 6.03 -8.16 2.96
N TRP A 177 5.42 -8.64 1.87
CA TRP A 177 5.29 -7.86 0.63
C TRP A 177 4.62 -6.51 0.86
N GLN A 178 3.42 -6.51 1.45
CA GLN A 178 2.71 -5.24 1.70
C GLN A 178 3.18 -4.51 2.96
N GLY A 179 4.03 -5.13 3.80
CA GLY A 179 4.48 -4.55 5.07
C GLY A 179 3.39 -4.51 6.16
N THR A 180 2.25 -5.15 5.90
CA THR A 180 1.11 -5.21 6.84
C THR A 180 1.20 -6.42 7.78
N GLY A 181 0.46 -6.36 8.90
CA GLY A 181 0.41 -7.44 9.88
C GLY A 181 1.60 -7.52 10.82
N ASN A 182 2.61 -6.68 10.65
CA ASN A 182 3.79 -6.63 11.52
C ASN A 182 3.47 -5.93 12.84
N THR A 183 4.04 -6.43 13.92
CA THR A 183 3.96 -5.86 15.27
C THR A 183 5.34 -5.34 15.70
N ASN A 184 5.41 -4.60 16.81
CA ASN A 184 6.70 -4.14 17.33
C ASN A 184 7.65 -5.29 17.71
N ALA A 185 7.11 -6.46 18.07
CA ALA A 185 7.89 -7.65 18.41
C ALA A 185 8.67 -8.23 17.22
N ASP A 186 8.21 -7.98 15.98
CA ASP A 186 8.87 -8.45 14.76
C ASP A 186 10.15 -7.64 14.44
N PHE A 187 10.39 -6.55 15.16
CA PHE A 187 11.51 -5.64 14.95
C PHE A 187 12.41 -5.53 16.20
N PRO A 188 13.11 -6.60 16.60
CA PRO A 188 13.92 -6.58 17.80
C PRO A 188 15.01 -5.50 17.74
N GLY A 189 15.06 -4.68 18.77
CA GLY A 189 16.01 -3.56 18.87
C GLY A 189 15.61 -2.29 18.11
N ALA A 190 14.53 -2.26 17.33
CA ALA A 190 14.03 -1.04 16.71
C ALA A 190 13.39 -0.10 17.76
N THR A 191 13.26 1.16 17.41
CA THR A 191 12.66 2.21 18.26
C THR A 191 11.45 2.78 17.55
N SER A 192 10.28 2.71 18.19
CA SER A 192 9.09 3.41 17.70
C SER A 192 9.22 4.93 17.86
N ILE A 193 8.41 5.69 17.11
CA ILE A 193 8.37 7.16 17.25
C ILE A 193 7.99 7.53 18.69
N TRP A 194 7.01 6.86 19.27
CA TRP A 194 6.66 7.01 20.69
C TRP A 194 7.86 6.76 21.62
N GLY A 195 8.56 5.64 21.45
CA GLY A 195 9.72 5.29 22.28
C GLY A 195 10.83 6.33 22.21
N GLY A 196 11.11 6.83 21.01
CA GLY A 196 12.07 7.90 20.77
C GLY A 196 11.67 9.22 21.43
N LEU A 197 10.44 9.67 21.20
CA LEU A 197 9.90 10.91 21.76
C LEU A 197 9.85 10.84 23.29
N LYS A 198 9.35 9.76 23.87
CA LYS A 198 9.31 9.58 25.33
C LYS A 198 10.68 9.76 25.94
N THR A 199 11.67 9.04 25.43
CA THR A 199 13.05 9.10 25.93
C THR A 199 13.62 10.53 25.88
N ALA A 200 13.44 11.22 24.75
CA ALA A 200 13.97 12.56 24.57
C ALA A 200 13.25 13.62 25.44
N ILE A 201 11.92 13.54 25.56
CA ILE A 201 11.12 14.47 26.36
C ILE A 201 11.45 14.31 27.85
N GLU A 202 11.54 13.08 28.34
CA GLU A 202 11.88 12.80 29.73
C GLU A 202 13.33 13.23 30.05
N ALA A 203 14.27 13.02 29.13
CA ALA A 203 15.65 13.51 29.26
C ALA A 203 15.74 15.05 29.31
N ALA A 204 14.82 15.74 28.64
CA ALA A 204 14.70 17.20 28.70
C ALA A 204 13.89 17.70 29.93
N GLY A 205 13.51 16.81 30.85
CA GLY A 205 12.79 17.14 32.09
C GLY A 205 11.29 17.32 31.91
N GLY A 206 10.74 16.95 30.76
CA GLY A 206 9.29 16.95 30.48
C GLY A 206 8.61 15.62 30.87
N THR A 207 7.34 15.52 30.53
CA THR A 207 6.56 14.28 30.68
C THR A 207 5.90 13.94 29.37
N ALA A 208 5.91 12.66 28.99
CA ALA A 208 5.25 12.17 27.79
C ALA A 208 4.15 11.15 28.17
N THR A 209 3.00 11.28 27.54
CA THR A 209 1.90 10.32 27.67
C THR A 209 1.46 9.83 26.30
N LEU A 210 1.22 8.53 26.18
CA LEU A 210 0.67 7.92 24.96
C LEU A 210 -0.83 7.74 25.12
N SER A 211 -1.59 8.18 24.12
CA SER A 211 -3.03 7.92 24.04
C SER A 211 -3.38 7.51 22.60
N ALA A 212 -3.77 6.26 22.39
CA ALA A 212 -4.06 5.75 21.05
C ALA A 212 -5.23 6.48 20.36
N ASP A 213 -6.24 6.88 21.12
CA ASP A 213 -7.45 7.55 20.63
C ASP A 213 -7.42 9.09 20.79
N GLY A 214 -6.32 9.64 21.28
CA GLY A 214 -6.13 11.10 21.48
C GLY A 214 -6.89 11.67 22.67
N LYS A 215 -7.47 10.85 23.52
CA LYS A 215 -8.09 11.35 24.75
C LYS A 215 -7.04 11.90 25.70
N VAL A 216 -7.29 13.08 26.22
CA VAL A 216 -6.46 13.69 27.26
C VAL A 216 -6.84 13.06 28.61
N MET A 217 -5.92 12.29 29.15
CA MET A 217 -6.05 11.68 30.47
C MET A 217 -5.24 12.51 31.48
N GLY A 218 -5.91 13.19 32.39
CA GLY A 218 -5.26 14.02 33.42
C GLY A 218 -5.06 15.49 33.01
N PRO A 219 -3.99 16.17 33.49
CA PRO A 219 -3.77 17.59 33.20
C PRO A 219 -3.61 17.88 31.71
N LYS A 220 -4.14 19.02 31.26
CA LYS A 220 -4.01 19.47 29.87
C LYS A 220 -2.54 19.46 29.44
N PRO A 221 -2.20 18.83 28.31
CA PRO A 221 -0.85 18.87 27.76
C PRO A 221 -0.50 20.25 27.21
N ASP A 222 0.78 20.58 27.24
CA ASP A 222 1.30 21.83 26.64
C ASP A 222 1.35 21.73 25.11
N VAL A 223 1.53 20.52 24.58
CA VAL A 223 1.56 20.21 23.15
C VAL A 223 1.13 18.77 22.90
N ALA A 224 0.46 18.54 21.78
CA ALA A 224 0.17 17.20 21.27
C ALA A 224 1.01 16.90 20.01
N VAL A 225 1.64 15.73 19.96
CA VAL A 225 2.28 15.18 18.77
C VAL A 225 1.37 14.09 18.21
N VAL A 226 0.79 14.35 17.05
CA VAL A 226 -0.12 13.40 16.38
C VAL A 226 0.62 12.72 15.23
N VAL A 227 0.85 11.42 15.36
CA VAL A 227 1.57 10.62 14.37
C VAL A 227 0.55 9.81 13.57
N PHE A 228 0.43 10.10 12.30
CA PHE A 228 -0.54 9.47 11.41
C PHE A 228 0.01 9.36 9.99
N GLY A 229 -0.59 8.54 9.17
CA GLY A 229 -0.11 8.34 7.81
C GLY A 229 -0.82 7.25 7.06
N GLU A 230 -0.18 6.78 6.00
CA GLU A 230 -0.66 5.64 5.21
C GLU A 230 -0.35 4.32 5.91
N THR A 231 -1.30 3.38 5.85
CA THR A 231 -0.99 1.97 6.12
C THR A 231 0.08 1.50 5.13
N PRO A 232 1.04 0.67 5.55
CA PRO A 232 2.06 0.14 4.66
C PRO A 232 1.47 -0.48 3.40
N TYR A 233 2.13 -0.29 2.27
CA TYR A 233 1.75 -0.82 0.97
C TYR A 233 2.97 -1.07 0.10
N ALA A 234 2.81 -2.00 -0.85
CA ALA A 234 3.68 -2.22 -1.98
C ALA A 234 2.87 -2.10 -3.27
N GLU A 235 3.30 -2.75 -4.36
CA GLU A 235 2.62 -2.78 -5.64
C GLU A 235 1.15 -3.20 -5.49
N MET A 236 0.29 -2.71 -6.33
CA MET A 236 -1.16 -2.90 -6.38
C MET A 236 -1.91 -2.11 -5.29
N VAL A 237 -1.66 -2.38 -4.00
CA VAL A 237 -2.29 -1.63 -2.90
C VAL A 237 -1.83 -0.18 -2.89
N GLY A 238 -0.59 0.06 -3.28
CA GLY A 238 -0.05 1.41 -3.44
C GLY A 238 -0.57 2.17 -4.67
N ASP A 239 -1.26 1.52 -5.60
CA ASP A 239 -1.84 2.19 -6.77
C ASP A 239 -3.10 2.96 -6.34
N ILE A 240 -3.06 4.27 -6.44
CA ILE A 240 -4.15 5.16 -6.03
C ILE A 240 -4.64 6.01 -7.20
N SER A 241 -5.94 6.27 -7.24
CA SER A 241 -6.60 7.12 -8.24
C SER A 241 -6.73 8.58 -7.80
N THR A 242 -6.40 8.90 -6.56
CA THR A 242 -6.42 10.24 -5.98
C THR A 242 -5.27 10.41 -4.99
N LEU A 243 -4.70 11.60 -4.94
CA LEU A 243 -3.70 11.97 -3.92
C LEU A 243 -4.33 12.41 -2.60
N GLU A 244 -5.66 12.33 -2.45
CA GLU A 244 -6.32 12.67 -1.20
C GLU A 244 -5.95 11.69 -0.10
N PHE A 245 -5.46 12.19 1.03
CA PHE A 245 -5.20 11.37 2.21
C PHE A 245 -6.53 10.96 2.88
N GLN A 246 -6.68 9.67 3.19
CA GLN A 246 -7.88 9.07 3.79
C GLN A 246 -9.19 9.53 3.11
N PRO A 247 -9.38 9.28 1.81
CA PRO A 247 -10.62 9.64 1.12
C PRO A 247 -11.80 8.91 1.78
N GLY A 248 -12.80 9.67 2.22
CA GLY A 248 -14.01 9.13 2.87
C GLY A 248 -13.89 8.78 4.35
N ASP A 249 -12.68 8.59 4.90
CA ASP A 249 -12.43 8.40 6.34
C ASP A 249 -11.36 9.39 6.81
N LYS A 250 -11.77 10.46 7.42
CA LYS A 250 -10.91 11.54 7.92
C LYS A 250 -10.58 11.37 9.41
N GLN A 251 -10.20 10.16 9.83
CA GLN A 251 -9.93 9.85 11.23
C GLN A 251 -8.83 10.75 11.82
N ALA A 252 -7.71 10.92 11.11
CA ALA A 252 -6.64 11.80 11.56
C ALA A 252 -7.11 13.26 11.70
N LEU A 253 -7.82 13.78 10.69
CA LEU A 253 -8.37 15.15 10.72
C LEU A 253 -9.36 15.34 11.88
N THR A 254 -10.20 14.35 12.15
CA THR A 254 -11.15 14.38 13.29
C THR A 254 -10.41 14.51 14.62
N GLN A 255 -9.33 13.73 14.79
CA GLN A 255 -8.49 13.78 15.99
C GLN A 255 -7.78 15.15 16.13
N LEU A 256 -7.21 15.67 15.05
CA LEU A 256 -6.58 17.00 15.04
C LEU A 256 -7.56 18.10 15.45
N LYS A 257 -8.77 18.10 14.86
CA LYS A 257 -9.84 19.05 15.21
C LYS A 257 -10.24 18.96 16.69
N ALA A 258 -10.36 17.74 17.22
CA ALA A 258 -10.71 17.53 18.62
C ALA A 258 -9.66 18.08 19.60
N LEU A 259 -8.38 17.95 19.30
CA LEU A 259 -7.29 18.53 20.09
C LEU A 259 -7.25 20.07 19.99
N LYS A 260 -7.40 20.61 18.78
CA LYS A 260 -7.46 22.06 18.54
C LYS A 260 -8.66 22.70 19.25
N ALA A 261 -9.82 22.05 19.28
CA ALA A 261 -11.01 22.53 20.01
C ALA A 261 -10.77 22.65 21.52
N GLN A 262 -9.86 21.86 22.09
CA GLN A 262 -9.42 21.95 23.47
C GLN A 262 -8.32 23.02 23.69
N GLY A 263 -7.95 23.76 22.66
CA GLY A 263 -6.87 24.76 22.69
C GLY A 263 -5.49 24.14 22.93
N ILE A 264 -5.24 22.91 22.49
CA ILE A 264 -3.95 22.24 22.58
C ILE A 264 -3.19 22.52 21.29
N PRO A 265 -1.96 23.06 21.35
CA PRO A 265 -1.10 23.19 20.18
C PRO A 265 -0.74 21.80 19.61
N VAL A 266 -0.74 21.69 18.26
CA VAL A 266 -0.58 20.39 17.60
C VAL A 266 0.63 20.40 16.67
N VAL A 267 1.49 19.41 16.86
CA VAL A 267 2.55 18.97 15.93
C VAL A 267 2.06 17.73 15.21
N SER A 268 1.90 17.79 13.90
CA SER A 268 1.62 16.62 13.06
C SER A 268 2.90 16.01 12.52
N VAL A 269 3.03 14.69 12.66
CA VAL A 269 4.08 13.87 12.05
C VAL A 269 3.42 12.94 11.06
N PHE A 270 3.64 13.20 9.77
CA PHE A 270 2.99 12.49 8.68
C PHE A 270 3.90 11.41 8.10
N ILE A 271 3.44 10.16 8.18
CA ILE A 271 4.13 8.96 7.70
C ILE A 271 3.55 8.57 6.35
N SER A 272 4.36 8.60 5.30
CA SER A 272 3.91 8.31 3.94
C SER A 272 5.08 7.99 3.03
N GLY A 273 4.90 7.08 2.08
CA GLY A 273 5.88 6.78 1.02
C GLY A 273 5.85 7.79 -0.13
N ARG A 274 4.95 8.79 -0.09
CA ARG A 274 4.70 9.74 -1.19
C ARG A 274 4.13 11.06 -0.66
N ALA A 275 4.12 12.11 -1.51
CA ALA A 275 3.34 13.31 -1.23
C ALA A 275 1.85 13.04 -1.47
N LEU A 276 1.03 13.38 -0.48
CA LEU A 276 -0.43 13.33 -0.58
C LEU A 276 -1.02 14.72 -0.31
N TRP A 277 -2.22 14.94 -0.83
CA TRP A 277 -2.97 16.14 -0.49
C TRP A 277 -3.54 16.00 0.93
N VAL A 278 -2.98 16.81 1.84
CA VAL A 278 -3.26 16.85 3.28
C VAL A 278 -3.51 18.26 3.78
N ASN A 279 -4.03 19.15 2.92
CA ASN A 279 -4.27 20.54 3.27
C ASN A 279 -5.17 20.69 4.51
N PRO A 280 -6.27 19.92 4.67
CA PRO A 280 -7.09 20.00 5.88
C PRO A 280 -6.31 19.66 7.15
N GLU A 281 -5.43 18.65 7.11
CA GLU A 281 -4.60 18.22 8.21
C GLU A 281 -3.51 19.26 8.53
N ILE A 282 -2.89 19.87 7.51
CA ILE A 282 -1.93 20.98 7.67
C ILE A 282 -2.60 22.19 8.32
N ASN A 283 -3.85 22.49 7.95
CA ASN A 283 -4.61 23.61 8.51
C ASN A 283 -4.88 23.43 10.01
N GLN A 284 -5.13 22.22 10.46
CA GLN A 284 -5.38 21.89 11.87
C GLN A 284 -4.09 21.74 12.70
N SER A 285 -2.92 21.89 12.09
CA SER A 285 -1.62 21.71 12.74
C SER A 285 -0.93 23.07 12.93
N ASP A 286 -0.27 23.30 14.07
CA ASP A 286 0.60 24.46 14.27
C ASP A 286 1.99 24.19 13.68
N ALA A 287 2.47 22.93 13.75
CA ALA A 287 3.63 22.44 13.01
C ALA A 287 3.29 21.16 12.25
N PHE A 288 3.86 20.99 11.05
CA PHE A 288 3.64 19.81 10.21
C PHE A 288 4.97 19.29 9.63
N VAL A 289 5.27 18.05 9.92
CA VAL A 289 6.51 17.36 9.52
C VAL A 289 6.16 16.21 8.59
N ALA A 290 6.69 16.23 7.36
CA ALA A 290 6.71 15.08 6.48
C ALA A 290 7.88 14.18 6.89
N ALA A 291 7.58 13.05 7.52
CA ALA A 291 8.57 12.15 8.09
C ALA A 291 8.90 10.98 7.16
N PHE A 292 8.13 10.80 6.09
CA PHE A 292 8.25 9.68 5.16
C PHE A 292 8.19 8.33 5.89
N LEU A 293 9.17 7.45 5.67
CA LEU A 293 9.24 6.12 6.29
C LEU A 293 10.54 6.03 7.12
N PRO A 294 10.50 6.37 8.42
CA PRO A 294 11.71 6.40 9.27
C PRO A 294 12.28 5.02 9.63
N GLY A 295 11.68 3.94 9.16
CA GLY A 295 12.21 2.59 9.35
C GLY A 295 12.26 2.18 10.82
N SER A 296 13.39 1.62 11.26
CA SER A 296 13.60 1.14 12.63
C SER A 296 14.04 2.24 13.63
N GLU A 297 14.21 3.49 13.18
CA GLU A 297 14.89 4.52 13.96
C GLU A 297 13.99 5.72 14.30
N GLY A 298 12.83 5.46 14.92
CA GLY A 298 11.94 6.53 15.42
C GLY A 298 12.60 7.53 16.37
N GLY A 299 13.73 7.15 17.01
CA GLY A 299 14.56 8.07 17.78
C GLY A 299 15.17 9.22 16.97
N GLY A 300 15.38 9.05 15.65
CA GLY A 300 15.87 10.08 14.77
C GLY A 300 14.89 11.27 14.60
N LEU A 301 13.57 10.99 14.72
CA LEU A 301 12.58 12.07 14.80
C LEU A 301 12.76 12.88 16.09
N ALA A 302 12.90 12.20 17.21
CA ALA A 302 13.03 12.84 18.50
C ALA A 302 14.26 13.76 18.58
N ASP A 303 15.37 13.38 17.92
CA ASP A 303 16.59 14.18 17.83
C ASP A 303 16.35 15.56 17.20
N VAL A 304 15.36 15.67 16.31
CA VAL A 304 15.01 16.93 15.65
C VAL A 304 13.87 17.64 16.38
N LEU A 305 12.83 16.89 16.80
CA LEU A 305 11.61 17.49 17.34
C LEU A 305 11.73 18.01 18.78
N VAL A 306 12.66 17.48 19.59
CA VAL A 306 12.79 17.79 21.03
C VAL A 306 14.05 18.60 21.29
N ALA A 307 13.91 19.72 22.00
CA ALA A 307 15.04 20.52 22.43
C ALA A 307 15.85 19.83 23.54
N LYS A 308 17.13 20.16 23.63
CA LYS A 308 17.99 19.78 24.77
C LYS A 308 17.48 20.42 26.05
N LYS A 309 17.97 19.94 27.19
CA LYS A 309 17.60 20.44 28.52
C LYS A 309 17.89 21.95 28.71
N ASP A 310 18.87 22.50 28.00
CA ASP A 310 19.20 23.90 27.96
C ASP A 310 18.31 24.73 27.04
N GLY A 311 17.37 24.10 26.35
CA GLY A 311 16.45 24.76 25.41
C GLY A 311 16.97 24.92 23.98
N ALA A 312 18.24 24.58 23.70
CA ALA A 312 18.76 24.59 22.35
C ALA A 312 18.20 23.42 21.53
N PRO A 313 17.97 23.60 20.22
CA PRO A 313 17.65 22.46 19.35
C PRO A 313 18.72 21.38 19.46
N ASN A 314 18.32 20.10 19.56
CA ASN A 314 19.28 19.01 19.55
C ASN A 314 19.87 18.85 18.15
N GLN A 315 18.98 18.79 17.13
CA GLN A 315 19.32 18.90 15.70
C GLN A 315 18.34 19.87 15.02
N ASP A 316 18.76 20.48 13.90
CA ASP A 316 17.88 21.29 13.07
C ASP A 316 17.39 20.48 11.88
N PHE A 317 16.27 20.86 11.28
CA PHE A 317 15.79 20.30 10.04
C PHE A 317 16.76 20.61 8.89
N ARG A 318 17.14 19.57 8.15
CA ARG A 318 17.99 19.67 6.95
C ARG A 318 17.28 19.17 5.70
N GLY A 319 16.29 18.30 5.87
CA GLY A 319 15.56 17.68 4.78
C GLY A 319 14.83 18.70 3.92
N LYS A 320 14.83 18.43 2.62
CA LYS A 320 14.13 19.21 1.60
C LYS A 320 13.28 18.26 0.77
N LEU A 321 12.13 18.73 0.29
CA LEU A 321 11.31 17.93 -0.61
C LEU A 321 12.09 17.54 -1.86
N SER A 322 12.22 16.26 -2.11
CA SER A 322 12.82 15.69 -3.32
C SER A 322 11.85 15.59 -4.50
N TYR A 323 10.61 16.04 -4.30
CA TYR A 323 9.53 16.19 -5.28
C TYR A 323 8.56 17.28 -4.80
N SER A 324 7.68 17.76 -5.69
CA SER A 324 6.73 18.79 -5.35
C SER A 324 5.54 18.22 -4.58
N TRP A 325 5.05 18.97 -3.58
CA TRP A 325 3.87 18.60 -2.81
C TRP A 325 2.58 19.04 -3.51
N PRO A 326 1.55 18.22 -3.64
CA PRO A 326 0.37 18.53 -4.43
C PRO A 326 -0.51 19.62 -3.78
N LYS A 327 -1.01 20.54 -4.59
CA LYS A 327 -1.95 21.59 -4.21
C LYS A 327 -3.40 21.11 -4.17
N ASN A 328 -3.71 20.12 -4.97
CA ASN A 328 -5.01 19.44 -5.00
C ASN A 328 -4.83 17.93 -5.19
N ALA A 329 -5.87 17.18 -4.91
CA ALA A 329 -5.81 15.71 -4.88
C ALA A 329 -5.78 15.04 -6.26
N GLY A 330 -5.99 15.79 -7.33
CA GLY A 330 -5.87 15.31 -8.72
C GLY A 330 -4.53 15.63 -9.38
N GLN A 331 -3.60 16.27 -8.67
CA GLN A 331 -2.35 16.80 -9.23
C GLN A 331 -1.24 15.74 -9.26
N PHE A 332 -1.43 14.67 -10.04
CA PHE A 332 -0.42 13.61 -10.22
C PHE A 332 0.82 14.07 -10.99
N LEU A 333 0.65 14.97 -11.96
CA LEU A 333 1.73 15.56 -12.73
C LEU A 333 2.09 16.92 -12.13
N ASN A 334 3.22 17.00 -11.44
CA ASN A 334 3.62 18.19 -10.70
C ASN A 334 5.16 18.33 -10.65
N ASN A 335 5.80 18.16 -11.82
CA ASN A 335 7.25 18.23 -11.91
C ASN A 335 7.74 19.63 -12.34
N VAL A 336 8.88 20.02 -11.81
CA VAL A 336 9.57 21.28 -12.20
C VAL A 336 9.77 21.32 -13.72
N GLY A 337 9.43 22.46 -14.32
CA GLY A 337 9.54 22.70 -15.76
C GLY A 337 8.36 22.21 -16.60
N GLN A 338 7.37 21.56 -16.01
CA GLN A 338 6.13 21.21 -16.74
C GLN A 338 5.21 22.45 -16.87
N PRO A 339 4.46 22.57 -18.00
CA PRO A 339 3.41 23.57 -18.13
C PRO A 339 2.38 23.41 -17.01
N GLY A 340 1.98 24.55 -16.40
CA GLY A 340 1.01 24.55 -15.30
C GLY A 340 1.59 24.09 -13.94
N TYR A 341 2.90 24.08 -13.77
CA TYR A 341 3.55 23.78 -12.48
C TYR A 341 3.09 24.76 -11.39
N ASP A 342 2.26 24.28 -10.47
CA ASP A 342 1.68 25.07 -9.37
C ASP A 342 1.52 24.19 -8.11
N PRO A 343 2.61 23.83 -7.43
CA PRO A 343 2.58 22.96 -6.25
C PRO A 343 2.11 23.70 -5.00
N GLN A 344 1.64 22.97 -3.99
CA GLN A 344 1.44 23.52 -2.64
C GLN A 344 2.79 23.88 -1.99
N PHE A 345 3.76 22.97 -2.06
CA PHE A 345 5.15 23.23 -1.70
C PHE A 345 6.04 22.77 -2.85
N ALA A 346 6.92 23.63 -3.31
CA ALA A 346 7.78 23.37 -4.45
C ALA A 346 8.86 22.31 -4.14
N TYR A 347 9.41 21.71 -5.17
CA TYR A 347 10.65 20.95 -5.08
C TYR A 347 11.72 21.76 -4.32
N GLY A 348 12.42 21.12 -3.39
CA GLY A 348 13.44 21.76 -2.55
C GLY A 348 12.88 22.55 -1.35
N TYR A 349 11.56 22.61 -1.18
CA TYR A 349 10.97 23.26 0.01
C TYR A 349 11.27 22.46 1.29
N GLY A 350 11.44 23.18 2.38
CA GLY A 350 11.62 22.66 3.75
C GLY A 350 12.14 23.78 4.63
N LEU A 351 11.52 23.96 5.79
CA LEU A 351 11.89 24.98 6.78
C LEU A 351 12.99 24.44 7.71
N THR A 352 13.69 25.36 8.35
CA THR A 352 14.60 25.13 9.48
C THR A 352 14.08 25.88 10.71
N TYR A 353 14.69 25.69 11.85
CA TYR A 353 14.34 26.46 13.07
C TYR A 353 14.68 27.96 12.99
N LYS A 354 15.47 28.38 12.01
CA LYS A 354 15.79 29.77 11.75
C LYS A 354 14.71 30.47 10.93
N ASP A 355 13.93 29.72 10.15
CA ASP A 355 12.89 30.29 9.31
C ASP A 355 11.71 30.78 10.16
N ARG A 356 11.17 31.94 9.78
CA ARG A 356 10.02 32.57 10.45
C ARG A 356 8.80 32.67 9.53
N THR A 357 8.83 31.92 8.44
CA THR A 357 7.74 31.88 7.46
C THR A 357 6.52 31.23 8.09
N SER A 358 5.37 31.90 8.01
CA SER A 358 4.09 31.34 8.41
C SER A 358 3.38 30.76 7.19
N VAL A 359 2.89 29.54 7.31
CA VAL A 359 2.05 28.92 6.28
C VAL A 359 0.61 29.37 6.53
N PRO A 360 -0.03 30.05 5.55
CA PRO A 360 -1.40 30.52 5.69
C PRO A 360 -2.40 29.36 5.68
N GLN A 361 -3.68 29.69 5.85
CA GLN A 361 -4.77 28.72 5.62
C GLN A 361 -4.75 28.27 4.16
N LEU A 362 -4.67 26.96 3.96
CA LEU A 362 -4.63 26.33 2.64
C LEU A 362 -6.05 26.02 2.16
N SER A 363 -6.24 25.94 0.84
CA SER A 363 -7.51 25.51 0.27
C SER A 363 -7.83 24.05 0.66
N GLU A 364 -9.02 23.80 1.18
CA GLU A 364 -9.52 22.46 1.52
C GLU A 364 -10.37 21.85 0.39
N VAL A 365 -10.36 22.47 -0.80
CA VAL A 365 -11.02 21.92 -2.00
C VAL A 365 -10.10 20.89 -2.63
N ALA A 366 -10.48 19.62 -2.58
CA ALA A 366 -9.68 18.52 -3.11
C ALA A 366 -9.44 18.61 -4.64
N GLY A 367 -10.33 19.29 -5.37
CA GLY A 367 -10.18 19.47 -6.83
C GLY A 367 -10.28 18.17 -7.62
N LEU A 368 -10.99 17.18 -7.08
CA LEU A 368 -11.19 15.90 -7.76
C LEU A 368 -12.32 16.01 -8.78
N ASP A 369 -12.08 15.54 -9.98
CA ASP A 369 -13.15 15.13 -10.88
C ASP A 369 -13.82 13.88 -10.26
N ALA A 370 -15.16 13.86 -10.26
CA ALA A 370 -15.94 12.74 -9.71
C ALA A 370 -15.64 11.37 -10.37
N SER A 371 -14.93 11.38 -11.52
CA SER A 371 -14.48 10.17 -12.23
C SER A 371 -13.19 9.53 -11.65
N LEU A 372 -12.43 10.21 -10.79
CA LEU A 372 -11.12 9.75 -10.28
C LEU A 372 -11.19 9.04 -8.91
N SER A 373 -12.27 8.34 -8.61
CA SER A 373 -12.44 7.69 -7.32
C SER A 373 -11.76 6.32 -7.25
N ASN A 374 -11.46 5.93 -6.01
CA ASN A 374 -10.76 4.70 -5.63
C ASN A 374 -11.39 3.44 -6.23
N VAL A 375 -10.67 2.74 -7.12
CA VAL A 375 -11.12 1.52 -7.81
C VAL A 375 -10.91 0.24 -6.98
N SER A 376 -10.30 0.31 -5.82
CA SER A 376 -9.94 -0.85 -4.98
C SER A 376 -10.87 -1.04 -3.79
N VAL A 377 -11.69 -0.05 -3.44
CA VAL A 377 -12.66 -0.12 -2.35
C VAL A 377 -14.04 0.19 -2.90
N TYR A 378 -14.95 -0.74 -2.74
CA TYR A 378 -16.28 -0.67 -3.34
C TYR A 378 -17.35 -0.27 -2.33
N TYR A 379 -17.27 -0.86 -1.13
CA TYR A 379 -18.19 -0.61 -0.03
C TYR A 379 -17.47 -0.59 1.32
N LEU A 380 -17.68 0.45 2.10
CA LEU A 380 -17.27 0.59 3.50
C LEU A 380 -18.50 0.64 4.41
N PRO A 381 -18.36 0.50 5.74
CA PRO A 381 -19.50 0.56 6.63
C PRO A 381 -20.42 1.75 6.35
N GLY A 382 -21.66 1.44 5.97
CA GLY A 382 -22.72 2.41 5.66
C GLY A 382 -22.63 3.10 4.28
N LYS A 383 -21.54 2.93 3.49
CA LYS A 383 -21.32 3.75 2.29
C LYS A 383 -20.76 2.96 1.12
N VAL A 384 -21.43 3.07 -0.04
CA VAL A 384 -20.85 2.71 -1.33
C VAL A 384 -19.99 3.88 -1.81
N LEU A 385 -18.76 3.61 -2.22
CA LEU A 385 -17.82 4.66 -2.62
C LEU A 385 -17.98 5.00 -4.09
N THR A 386 -18.01 6.29 -4.40
CA THR A 386 -17.99 6.79 -5.79
C THR A 386 -16.71 6.30 -6.50
N PRO A 387 -16.77 5.84 -7.78
CA PRO A 387 -17.88 5.91 -8.73
C PRO A 387 -18.89 4.74 -8.64
N TRP A 388 -18.72 3.86 -7.69
CA TRP A 388 -19.52 2.65 -7.55
C TRP A 388 -20.94 2.97 -7.06
N LYS A 389 -21.91 2.12 -7.44
CA LYS A 389 -23.30 2.19 -7.02
C LYS A 389 -23.75 0.81 -6.59
N LEU A 390 -24.59 0.74 -5.55
CA LEU A 390 -25.30 -0.48 -5.19
C LEU A 390 -26.58 -0.52 -6.02
N ALA A 391 -26.76 -1.61 -6.75
CA ALA A 391 -27.96 -1.85 -7.55
C ALA A 391 -28.56 -3.21 -7.18
N THR A 392 -29.88 -3.34 -7.36
CA THR A 392 -30.63 -4.55 -7.08
C THR A 392 -31.43 -4.99 -8.31
N GLY A 393 -31.68 -6.31 -8.40
CA GLY A 393 -32.54 -6.90 -9.42
C GLY A 393 -33.30 -8.09 -8.85
N GLY A 394 -34.52 -8.33 -9.34
CA GLY A 394 -35.34 -9.45 -8.88
C GLY A 394 -35.93 -9.27 -7.48
N ALA A 395 -36.15 -10.37 -6.77
CA ALA A 395 -36.91 -10.39 -5.51
C ALA A 395 -36.00 -10.27 -4.28
N VAL A 396 -35.39 -9.10 -4.09
CA VAL A 396 -34.52 -8.80 -2.94
C VAL A 396 -34.90 -7.46 -2.30
N ALA A 397 -34.98 -7.44 -0.98
CA ALA A 397 -35.13 -6.22 -0.19
C ALA A 397 -33.80 -5.87 0.47
N VAL A 398 -33.46 -4.57 0.47
CA VAL A 398 -32.23 -4.05 1.08
C VAL A 398 -32.61 -3.07 2.16
N LYS A 399 -32.06 -3.24 3.37
CA LYS A 399 -32.23 -2.30 4.48
C LYS A 399 -30.91 -2.04 5.20
N ASN A 400 -30.82 -0.88 5.86
CA ASN A 400 -29.69 -0.57 6.75
C ASN A 400 -29.81 -1.37 8.02
N VAL A 401 -28.69 -1.89 8.49
CA VAL A 401 -28.57 -2.58 9.79
C VAL A 401 -27.21 -2.23 10.41
N ASP A 402 -27.09 -2.41 11.71
CA ASP A 402 -25.82 -2.19 12.40
C ASP A 402 -24.78 -3.23 12.01
N GLY A 403 -23.55 -2.78 11.81
CA GLY A 403 -22.43 -3.64 11.44
C GLY A 403 -21.16 -2.83 11.16
N GLY A 404 -20.03 -3.53 11.03
CA GLY A 404 -18.75 -2.89 10.77
C GLY A 404 -18.31 -1.90 11.87
N GLY A 405 -18.84 -2.07 13.09
CA GLY A 405 -18.51 -1.19 14.22
C GLY A 405 -19.29 0.14 14.25
N THR A 406 -20.26 0.34 13.33
CA THR A 406 -21.05 1.57 13.24
C THR A 406 -22.57 1.26 13.19
N GLN A 407 -23.37 2.20 13.68
CA GLN A 407 -24.81 2.18 13.51
C GLN A 407 -25.13 2.32 12.02
N GLU A 408 -26.06 1.48 11.51
CA GLU A 408 -26.41 1.37 10.10
C GLU A 408 -25.21 1.14 9.14
N GLY A 409 -24.10 0.59 9.67
CA GLY A 409 -22.87 0.35 8.91
C GLY A 409 -22.92 -0.82 7.93
N ALA A 410 -24.06 -1.53 7.82
CA ALA A 410 -24.22 -2.66 6.92
C ALA A 410 -25.52 -2.58 6.10
N ARG A 411 -25.54 -3.32 4.99
CA ARG A 411 -26.74 -3.57 4.18
C ARG A 411 -27.17 -5.01 4.35
N GLN A 412 -28.35 -5.22 4.91
CA GLN A 412 -29.00 -6.53 4.97
C GLN A 412 -29.78 -6.74 3.67
N LEU A 413 -29.53 -7.87 3.04
CA LEU A 413 -30.05 -8.30 1.76
C LEU A 413 -30.97 -9.50 2.02
N ALA A 414 -32.27 -9.29 1.99
CA ALA A 414 -33.27 -10.33 2.24
C ALA A 414 -33.93 -10.77 0.92
N PHE A 415 -33.71 -12.01 0.53
CA PHE A 415 -34.22 -12.57 -0.70
C PHE A 415 -35.56 -13.27 -0.46
N THR A 416 -36.61 -12.81 -1.16
CA THR A 416 -37.96 -13.42 -1.13
C THR A 416 -38.21 -14.31 -2.35
N GLY A 417 -37.29 -14.33 -3.32
CA GLY A 417 -37.24 -15.13 -4.52
C GLY A 417 -35.87 -15.00 -5.19
N PRO A 418 -35.71 -15.47 -6.43
CA PRO A 418 -34.50 -15.22 -7.19
C PRO A 418 -34.24 -13.72 -7.31
N GLY A 419 -33.05 -13.27 -6.92
CA GLY A 419 -32.68 -11.86 -6.94
C GLY A 419 -31.17 -11.67 -6.93
N GLU A 420 -30.75 -10.45 -7.20
CA GLU A 420 -29.36 -10.05 -7.31
C GLU A 420 -29.14 -8.70 -6.61
N VAL A 421 -28.02 -8.61 -5.89
CA VAL A 421 -27.47 -7.34 -5.42
C VAL A 421 -26.07 -7.21 -5.97
N ARG A 422 -25.76 -6.07 -6.58
CA ARG A 422 -24.46 -5.83 -7.20
C ARG A 422 -23.92 -4.45 -6.90
N ILE A 423 -22.61 -4.37 -6.84
CA ILE A 423 -21.89 -3.11 -6.92
C ILE A 423 -21.44 -2.95 -8.36
N GLU A 424 -21.86 -1.87 -9.00
CA GLU A 424 -21.58 -1.58 -10.41
C GLU A 424 -21.01 -0.18 -10.60
N GLY A 425 -20.22 0.02 -11.66
CA GLY A 425 -19.57 1.30 -11.93
C GLY A 425 -18.80 1.30 -13.26
N PRO A 426 -17.77 2.16 -13.39
CA PRO A 426 -16.94 2.17 -14.58
C PRO A 426 -16.22 0.83 -14.75
N THR A 427 -15.98 0.48 -16.01
CA THR A 427 -15.16 -0.70 -16.33
C THR A 427 -13.71 -0.47 -15.88
N VAL A 428 -13.19 -1.39 -15.09
CA VAL A 428 -11.80 -1.39 -14.60
C VAL A 428 -11.06 -2.63 -15.07
N ASP A 429 -9.75 -2.49 -15.29
CA ASP A 429 -8.85 -3.61 -15.55
C ASP A 429 -8.27 -4.13 -14.21
N LEU A 430 -8.69 -5.34 -13.81
CA LEU A 430 -8.20 -6.05 -12.63
C LEU A 430 -7.25 -7.21 -12.99
N ASN A 431 -6.81 -7.32 -14.22
CA ASN A 431 -5.93 -8.41 -14.66
C ASN A 431 -4.63 -8.42 -13.87
N ARG A 432 -4.06 -7.24 -13.64
CA ARG A 432 -2.86 -7.07 -12.84
C ARG A 432 -3.06 -7.52 -11.39
N GLN A 433 -4.18 -7.13 -10.77
CA GLN A 433 -4.54 -7.49 -9.40
C GLN A 433 -4.79 -8.99 -9.26
N SER A 434 -5.43 -9.60 -10.27
CA SER A 434 -5.65 -11.04 -10.33
C SER A 434 -4.33 -11.82 -10.40
N ASN A 435 -3.41 -11.40 -11.27
CA ASN A 435 -2.08 -12.01 -11.41
C ASN A 435 -1.21 -11.82 -10.15
N ALA A 436 -1.41 -10.75 -9.40
CA ALA A 436 -0.72 -10.46 -8.16
C ALA A 436 -1.36 -11.13 -6.92
N MET A 437 -2.30 -12.05 -7.12
CA MET A 437 -2.99 -12.84 -6.08
C MET A 437 -3.81 -11.99 -5.10
N LEU A 438 -4.28 -10.80 -5.50
CA LEU A 438 -5.22 -10.06 -4.67
C LEU A 438 -6.54 -10.82 -4.53
N SER A 439 -7.23 -10.53 -3.44
CA SER A 439 -8.51 -11.15 -3.10
C SER A 439 -9.61 -10.10 -2.99
N LEU A 440 -10.84 -10.49 -3.31
CA LEU A 440 -12.03 -9.76 -2.93
C LEU A 440 -12.34 -10.09 -1.46
N ARG A 441 -12.15 -9.12 -0.58
CA ARG A 441 -12.52 -9.22 0.83
C ARG A 441 -13.96 -8.76 1.02
N ILE A 442 -14.73 -9.58 1.74
CA ILE A 442 -16.12 -9.30 2.10
C ILE A 442 -16.27 -9.49 3.61
N ASP A 443 -16.69 -8.44 4.33
CA ASP A 443 -17.09 -8.56 5.72
C ASP A 443 -18.62 -8.72 5.74
N TYR A 444 -19.10 -9.83 6.28
CA TYR A 444 -20.49 -10.27 6.14
C TYR A 444 -21.04 -10.93 7.40
N ARG A 445 -22.36 -11.07 7.45
CA ARG A 445 -23.10 -11.85 8.44
C ARG A 445 -24.22 -12.61 7.72
N VAL A 446 -24.37 -13.87 8.02
CA VAL A 446 -25.50 -14.69 7.53
C VAL A 446 -26.60 -14.68 8.59
N ASP A 447 -27.74 -14.10 8.28
CA ASP A 447 -28.91 -14.09 9.19
C ASP A 447 -29.85 -15.27 8.89
N ALA A 448 -29.96 -15.68 7.61
CA ALA A 448 -30.69 -16.88 7.19
C ALA A 448 -30.05 -17.50 5.93
N LYS A 449 -29.93 -18.81 5.87
CA LYS A 449 -29.23 -19.54 4.78
C LYS A 449 -30.10 -19.87 3.57
N GLY A 450 -31.42 -20.02 3.73
CA GLY A 450 -32.29 -20.54 2.68
C GLY A 450 -31.99 -22.03 2.34
N SER A 451 -32.65 -22.53 1.31
CA SER A 451 -32.50 -23.95 0.84
C SER A 451 -31.54 -24.12 -0.33
N VAL A 452 -31.22 -23.05 -1.04
CA VAL A 452 -30.31 -23.05 -2.20
C VAL A 452 -29.10 -22.18 -1.84
N ALA A 453 -27.88 -22.61 -2.19
CA ALA A 453 -26.69 -21.82 -1.95
C ALA A 453 -26.72 -20.50 -2.76
N PRO A 454 -26.27 -19.38 -2.18
CA PRO A 454 -26.10 -18.14 -2.95
C PRO A 454 -24.96 -18.29 -3.96
N LYS A 455 -24.85 -17.35 -4.91
CA LYS A 455 -23.70 -17.27 -5.81
C LYS A 455 -22.99 -15.95 -5.62
N LEU A 456 -21.65 -15.99 -5.55
CA LEU A 456 -20.80 -14.81 -5.54
C LEU A 456 -20.24 -14.57 -6.93
N GLY A 457 -20.44 -13.37 -7.48
CA GLY A 457 -20.04 -13.02 -8.84
C GLY A 457 -19.07 -11.87 -8.92
N MET A 458 -18.30 -11.86 -10.02
CA MET A 458 -17.53 -10.74 -10.51
C MET A 458 -17.69 -10.65 -12.02
N GLY A 459 -18.08 -9.48 -12.54
CA GLY A 459 -18.55 -9.36 -13.92
C GLY A 459 -19.80 -10.20 -14.15
N GLU A 460 -19.73 -11.11 -15.11
CA GLU A 460 -20.79 -12.08 -15.43
C GLU A 460 -20.46 -13.50 -14.93
N THR A 461 -19.35 -13.67 -14.22
CA THR A 461 -18.87 -14.98 -13.76
C THR A 461 -19.21 -15.20 -12.31
N PHE A 462 -19.67 -16.40 -11.96
CA PHE A 462 -20.16 -16.75 -10.64
C PHE A 462 -19.43 -17.96 -10.06
N LEU A 463 -19.17 -17.91 -8.75
CA LEU A 463 -18.60 -18.97 -7.92
C LEU A 463 -19.66 -19.45 -6.91
N ASP A 464 -19.45 -20.63 -6.31
CA ASP A 464 -20.34 -21.17 -5.27
C ASP A 464 -20.26 -20.33 -3.98
N GLY A 465 -21.25 -19.50 -3.75
CA GLY A 465 -21.37 -18.69 -2.54
C GLY A 465 -21.64 -19.51 -1.28
N GLY A 466 -22.06 -20.76 -1.38
CA GLY A 466 -22.21 -21.67 -0.25
C GLY A 466 -20.89 -21.99 0.43
N GLN A 467 -19.79 -21.95 -0.34
CA GLN A 467 -18.43 -22.08 0.20
C GLN A 467 -17.87 -20.75 0.75
N VAL A 468 -18.48 -19.63 0.40
CA VAL A 468 -18.07 -18.27 0.82
C VAL A 468 -18.78 -17.86 2.12
N PHE A 469 -20.11 -17.96 2.14
CA PHE A 469 -20.93 -17.45 3.24
C PHE A 469 -21.20 -18.53 4.31
N THR A 470 -20.12 -19.00 4.94
CA THR A 470 -20.12 -20.17 5.85
C THR A 470 -20.32 -19.82 7.32
N ALA A 471 -20.29 -18.54 7.70
CA ALA A 471 -20.42 -18.09 9.10
C ALA A 471 -21.67 -18.66 9.79
N ALA A 472 -21.56 -18.85 11.09
CA ALA A 472 -22.73 -19.21 11.92
C ALA A 472 -23.76 -18.08 11.86
N PRO A 473 -25.06 -18.40 11.87
CA PRO A 473 -26.11 -17.39 11.80
C PRO A 473 -25.95 -16.30 12.88
N GLY A 474 -26.08 -15.04 12.46
CA GLY A 474 -25.95 -13.87 13.32
C GLY A 474 -24.52 -13.45 13.65
N GLN A 475 -23.49 -14.19 13.25
CA GLN A 475 -22.09 -13.86 13.51
C GLN A 475 -21.46 -13.10 12.33
N TRP A 476 -20.77 -12.01 12.64
CA TRP A 476 -19.93 -11.32 11.66
C TRP A 476 -18.67 -12.11 11.36
N ALA A 477 -18.32 -12.21 10.08
CA ALA A 477 -17.11 -12.87 9.59
C ALA A 477 -16.51 -12.07 8.45
N SER A 478 -15.25 -12.31 8.20
CA SER A 478 -14.51 -11.79 7.04
C SER A 478 -14.07 -12.97 6.17
N ILE A 479 -14.22 -12.84 4.87
CA ILE A 479 -13.76 -13.82 3.89
C ILE A 479 -12.97 -13.11 2.79
N LYS A 480 -11.97 -13.80 2.26
CA LYS A 480 -11.19 -13.37 1.10
C LYS A 480 -11.35 -14.41 0.00
N VAL A 481 -11.79 -13.99 -1.18
CA VAL A 481 -11.91 -14.84 -2.38
C VAL A 481 -10.88 -14.34 -3.39
N SER A 482 -9.95 -15.23 -3.78
CA SER A 482 -8.89 -14.84 -4.71
C SER A 482 -9.45 -14.38 -6.05
N LEU A 483 -8.97 -13.26 -6.59
CA LEU A 483 -9.37 -12.78 -7.92
C LEU A 483 -9.05 -13.78 -9.02
N SER A 484 -7.96 -14.55 -8.87
CA SER A 484 -7.58 -15.60 -9.82
C SER A 484 -8.64 -16.68 -9.97
N CYS A 485 -9.51 -16.89 -8.98
CA CYS A 485 -10.60 -17.88 -9.05
C CYS A 485 -11.69 -17.42 -10.01
N PHE A 486 -12.05 -16.14 -9.99
CA PHE A 486 -12.97 -15.55 -10.98
C PHE A 486 -12.36 -15.62 -12.39
N ALA A 487 -11.06 -15.30 -12.52
CA ALA A 487 -10.36 -15.42 -13.80
C ALA A 487 -10.37 -16.88 -14.33
N LYS A 488 -10.08 -17.87 -13.48
CA LYS A 488 -10.13 -19.31 -13.82
C LYS A 488 -11.54 -19.77 -14.19
N ALA A 489 -12.56 -19.20 -13.58
CA ALA A 489 -13.96 -19.46 -13.88
C ALA A 489 -14.45 -18.73 -15.16
N GLY A 490 -13.60 -17.93 -15.82
CA GLY A 490 -13.89 -17.30 -17.10
C GLY A 490 -14.23 -15.81 -17.03
N ALA A 491 -13.98 -15.12 -15.92
CA ALA A 491 -14.17 -13.68 -15.85
C ALA A 491 -13.11 -12.95 -16.71
N ASP A 492 -13.58 -12.02 -17.54
CA ASP A 492 -12.68 -11.09 -18.26
C ASP A 492 -12.16 -10.01 -17.31
N MET A 493 -11.03 -10.31 -16.66
CA MET A 493 -10.43 -9.43 -15.67
C MET A 493 -9.96 -8.08 -16.24
N THR A 494 -9.89 -7.94 -17.56
CA THR A 494 -9.56 -6.65 -18.21
C THR A 494 -10.74 -5.70 -18.29
N ARG A 495 -11.97 -6.18 -18.01
CA ARG A 495 -13.22 -5.43 -18.22
C ARG A 495 -14.26 -5.67 -17.12
N ILE A 496 -13.90 -5.40 -15.87
CA ILE A 496 -14.80 -5.57 -14.73
C ILE A 496 -15.58 -4.28 -14.46
N ALA A 497 -16.89 -4.27 -14.77
CA ALA A 497 -17.81 -3.20 -14.40
C ALA A 497 -18.64 -3.53 -13.15
N ARG A 498 -18.66 -4.79 -12.73
CA ARG A 498 -19.36 -5.31 -11.55
C ARG A 498 -18.39 -6.10 -10.67
N PRO A 499 -17.63 -5.43 -9.78
CA PRO A 499 -16.63 -6.10 -8.94
C PRO A 499 -17.22 -6.99 -7.85
N PHE A 500 -18.50 -6.82 -7.54
CA PHE A 500 -19.22 -7.65 -6.58
C PHE A 500 -20.65 -7.86 -7.05
N VAL A 501 -21.05 -9.13 -7.11
CA VAL A 501 -22.42 -9.55 -7.39
C VAL A 501 -22.80 -10.66 -6.41
N LEU A 502 -23.94 -10.52 -5.74
CA LEU A 502 -24.51 -11.58 -4.89
C LEU A 502 -25.89 -11.98 -5.44
N GLN A 503 -25.99 -13.18 -5.94
CA GLN A 503 -27.27 -13.78 -6.34
C GLN A 503 -27.78 -14.68 -5.20
N GLY A 504 -29.06 -14.49 -4.87
CA GLY A 504 -29.72 -15.22 -3.81
C GLY A 504 -31.12 -15.73 -4.21
N ASN A 505 -31.66 -16.56 -3.34
CA ASN A 505 -32.98 -17.18 -3.50
C ASN A 505 -33.82 -17.00 -2.24
N ALA A 506 -35.11 -17.35 -2.31
CA ALA A 506 -36.06 -17.23 -1.20
C ALA A 506 -35.52 -17.83 0.10
N GLY A 507 -35.71 -17.10 1.19
CA GLY A 507 -35.29 -17.50 2.55
C GLY A 507 -33.86 -17.18 2.89
N GLN A 508 -33.08 -16.60 1.99
CA GLN A 508 -31.72 -16.12 2.32
C GLN A 508 -31.73 -14.70 2.86
N THR A 509 -30.92 -14.46 3.87
CA THR A 509 -30.68 -13.12 4.40
C THR A 509 -29.21 -12.99 4.77
N ILE A 510 -28.49 -12.10 4.08
CA ILE A 510 -27.06 -11.85 4.26
C ILE A 510 -26.87 -10.34 4.46
N ALA A 511 -26.11 -9.96 5.48
CA ALA A 511 -25.69 -8.58 5.68
C ALA A 511 -24.22 -8.41 5.23
N ILE A 512 -23.91 -7.31 4.58
CA ILE A 512 -22.54 -6.94 4.17
C ILE A 512 -22.19 -5.58 4.75
N SER A 513 -20.94 -5.42 5.21
CA SER A 513 -20.43 -4.14 5.76
C SER A 513 -19.19 -3.64 5.03
N THR A 514 -18.44 -4.51 4.35
CA THR A 514 -17.25 -4.13 3.58
C THR A 514 -17.14 -4.98 2.32
N VAL A 515 -16.79 -4.36 1.21
CA VAL A 515 -16.36 -5.04 -0.03
C VAL A 515 -15.20 -4.26 -0.61
N LYS A 516 -14.01 -4.89 -0.64
CA LYS A 516 -12.79 -4.25 -1.15
C LYS A 516 -11.79 -5.27 -1.67
N LEU A 517 -10.80 -4.82 -2.42
CA LEU A 517 -9.61 -5.62 -2.73
C LEU A 517 -8.69 -5.67 -1.51
N ASP A 518 -8.13 -6.84 -1.25
CA ASP A 518 -7.16 -7.10 -0.18
C ASP A 518 -5.92 -7.75 -0.78
N ALA A 519 -4.76 -7.19 -0.49
CA ALA A 519 -3.48 -7.67 -1.03
C ALA A 519 -2.83 -8.76 -0.17
N ASP A 520 -3.26 -8.93 1.07
CA ASP A 520 -2.81 -10.05 1.89
C ASP A 520 -3.52 -11.34 1.44
N PRO A 521 -2.81 -12.30 0.82
CA PRO A 521 -3.41 -13.53 0.33
C PRO A 521 -3.71 -14.56 1.43
N THR A 522 -3.29 -14.28 2.68
CA THR A 522 -3.43 -15.22 3.81
C THR A 522 -4.92 -15.51 4.07
N GLY A 523 -5.28 -16.79 4.05
CA GLY A 523 -6.65 -17.24 4.27
C GLY A 523 -7.59 -17.02 3.08
N ALA A 524 -7.07 -16.62 1.90
CA ALA A 524 -7.89 -16.52 0.70
C ALA A 524 -8.33 -17.92 0.23
N ILE A 525 -9.60 -18.04 -0.11
CA ILE A 525 -10.18 -19.28 -0.66
C ILE A 525 -10.45 -19.16 -2.16
N CYS A 526 -10.61 -20.32 -2.80
CA CYS A 526 -11.06 -20.43 -4.18
C CYS A 526 -12.29 -21.35 -4.23
N PRO A 527 -13.50 -20.80 -4.14
CA PRO A 527 -14.73 -21.59 -4.30
C PRO A 527 -14.82 -22.17 -5.72
N ASN A 528 -15.44 -23.34 -5.85
CA ASN A 528 -15.67 -24.00 -7.14
C ASN A 528 -16.72 -23.25 -7.99
#